data_ffee36789d17b4ce9e92bd6e54bbe25b
#
_entry.id   ffee36789d17b4ce9e92bd6e54bbe25b
#
_cell.length_a   1.000
_cell.length_b   1.000
_cell.length_c   1.000
_cell.angle_alpha   90.00
_cell.angle_beta   90.00
_cell.angle_gamma   90.00
#
_symmetry.space_group_name_H-M   'P 1'
#
loop_
_entity.id
_entity.type
_entity.pdbx_description
1 polymer ?
#
loop_
_entity_poly.entity_id
_entity_poly.type
_entity_poly.pdbx_seq_one_letter_code
_entity_poly.pdbx_strand_id
1 'polypeptide(L)'
;MTNTEKVWEYLDKAQIFYVATTDGDQPKCRPFSFKMQANGRIYFGVGTFKDCYRQLESNPKVEIVASDGKGFLRYYGKVVFDDDPALFQKACQEADYIPKLYNEKTGRQLRMFYLGEATAEFRSLAGIQESLAL
;
A
#
# COMPACT_ATOMS: atom_id res chain seq x y z
N MET A 1 -12.68 -16.02 -6.17
CA MET A 1 -12.00 -14.79 -5.71
C MET A 1 -11.39 -14.04 -6.89
N THR A 2 -11.54 -12.73 -6.89
CA THR A 2 -10.83 -11.89 -7.86
C THR A 2 -9.33 -11.86 -7.53
N ASN A 3 -8.51 -11.39 -8.47
CA ASN A 3 -7.08 -11.22 -8.22
C ASN A 3 -6.83 -10.23 -7.08
N THR A 4 -7.59 -9.14 -7.04
CA THR A 4 -7.52 -8.16 -5.97
C THR A 4 -7.85 -8.77 -4.61
N GLU A 5 -8.87 -9.62 -4.53
CA GLU A 5 -9.25 -10.30 -3.29
C GLU A 5 -8.17 -11.25 -2.80
N LYS A 6 -7.47 -11.95 -3.70
CA LYS A 6 -6.35 -12.81 -3.33
C LYS A 6 -5.21 -12.03 -2.68
N VAL A 7 -4.88 -10.87 -3.26
CA VAL A 7 -3.85 -9.99 -2.70
C VAL A 7 -4.31 -9.44 -1.34
N TRP A 8 -5.56 -8.99 -1.25
CA TRP A 8 -6.12 -8.49 -0.01
C TRP A 8 -6.03 -9.51 1.12
N GLU A 9 -6.47 -10.75 0.86
CA GLU A 9 -6.41 -11.81 1.87
C GLU A 9 -4.99 -12.06 2.37
N TYR A 10 -4.03 -12.05 1.46
CA TYR A 10 -2.62 -12.27 1.84
C TYR A 10 -2.11 -11.16 2.75
N LEU A 11 -2.37 -9.91 2.36
CA LEU A 11 -1.98 -8.74 3.16
C LEU A 11 -2.69 -8.74 4.51
N ASP A 12 -3.95 -9.15 4.54
CA ASP A 12 -4.75 -9.19 5.77
C ASP A 12 -4.21 -10.22 6.76
N LYS A 13 -3.83 -11.38 6.27
CA LYS A 13 -3.22 -12.41 7.11
C LYS A 13 -1.85 -12.01 7.64
N ALA A 14 -1.06 -11.36 6.80
CA ALA A 14 0.28 -10.89 7.18
C ALA A 14 0.22 -9.74 8.17
N GLN A 15 -0.80 -8.88 8.09
CA GLN A 15 -1.03 -7.67 8.89
C GLN A 15 -0.01 -6.57 8.66
N ILE A 16 1.28 -6.88 8.73
CA ILE A 16 2.35 -5.93 8.44
C ILE A 16 2.92 -6.26 7.07
N PHE A 17 3.08 -5.26 6.24
CA PHE A 17 3.72 -5.39 4.94
C PHE A 17 4.74 -4.28 4.78
N TYR A 18 5.66 -4.45 3.85
CA TYR A 18 6.79 -3.54 3.68
C TYR A 18 6.69 -2.87 2.31
N VAL A 19 6.85 -1.56 2.31
CA VAL A 19 6.69 -0.73 1.11
C VAL A 19 8.07 -0.19 0.73
N ALA A 20 8.54 -0.60 -0.44
CA ALA A 20 9.83 -0.17 -0.98
C ALA A 20 9.63 0.94 -2.00
N THR A 21 10.41 1.99 -1.86
CA THR A 21 10.42 3.15 -2.74
C THR A 21 11.85 3.49 -3.14
N THR A 22 12.02 4.46 -4.01
CA THR A 22 13.35 4.98 -4.36
C THR A 22 13.49 6.44 -3.94
N ASP A 23 14.67 6.75 -3.39
CA ASP A 23 15.09 8.12 -3.11
C ASP A 23 16.34 8.37 -3.96
N GLY A 24 16.13 8.92 -5.18
CA GLY A 24 17.18 8.95 -6.18
C GLY A 24 17.56 7.54 -6.61
N ASP A 25 18.80 7.15 -6.36
CA ASP A 25 19.30 5.79 -6.62
C ASP A 25 19.34 4.92 -5.35
N GLN A 26 18.87 5.45 -4.21
CA GLN A 26 18.87 4.73 -2.94
C GLN A 26 17.52 4.05 -2.72
N PRO A 27 17.47 2.71 -2.61
CA PRO A 27 16.24 2.03 -2.19
C PRO A 27 15.90 2.36 -0.74
N LYS A 28 14.63 2.55 -0.46
CA LYS A 28 14.10 2.78 0.88
C LYS A 28 12.96 1.81 1.14
N CYS A 29 12.83 1.35 2.38
CA CYS A 29 11.78 0.40 2.74
C CYS A 29 11.31 0.66 4.17
N ARG A 30 10.01 0.52 4.42
CA ARG A 30 9.42 0.71 5.75
C ARG A 30 8.16 -0.13 5.91
N PRO A 31 7.78 -0.45 7.17
CA PRO A 31 6.54 -1.18 7.42
C PRO A 31 5.31 -0.30 7.25
N PHE A 32 4.25 -0.89 6.74
CA PHE A 32 2.90 -0.34 6.67
C PHE A 32 1.94 -1.36 7.27
N SER A 33 0.81 -0.90 7.76
CA SER A 33 -0.24 -1.80 8.23
C SER A 33 -1.63 -1.40 7.74
N PHE A 34 -1.85 -0.11 7.46
CA PHE A 34 -3.16 0.35 7.02
C PHE A 34 -3.42 0.01 5.56
N LYS A 35 -4.57 -0.58 5.31
CA LYS A 35 -5.11 -0.82 3.98
C LYS A 35 -6.63 -0.80 4.06
N MET A 36 -7.29 -0.51 2.95
CA MET A 36 -8.73 -0.62 2.86
C MET A 36 -9.18 -0.96 1.45
N GLN A 37 -10.37 -1.53 1.34
CA GLN A 37 -10.98 -1.83 0.06
C GLN A 37 -12.00 -0.77 -0.30
N ALA A 38 -11.94 -0.28 -1.52
CA ALA A 38 -12.94 0.61 -2.10
C ALA A 38 -12.83 0.56 -3.62
N ASN A 39 -13.95 0.72 -4.30
CA ASN A 39 -13.98 0.80 -5.77
C ASN A 39 -13.32 -0.39 -6.48
N GLY A 40 -13.36 -1.58 -5.88
CA GLY A 40 -12.70 -2.78 -6.41
C GLY A 40 -11.17 -2.74 -6.33
N ARG A 41 -10.61 -1.86 -5.53
CA ARG A 41 -9.18 -1.63 -5.36
C ARG A 41 -8.74 -1.77 -3.92
N ILE A 42 -7.44 -1.96 -3.74
CA ILE A 42 -6.81 -1.88 -2.42
C ILE A 42 -6.17 -0.50 -2.32
N TYR A 43 -6.60 0.27 -1.32
CA TYR A 43 -6.05 1.59 -1.03
C TYR A 43 -5.13 1.53 0.17
N PHE A 44 -4.10 2.35 0.08
CA PHE A 44 -3.14 2.59 1.15
C PHE A 44 -3.14 4.10 1.44
N GLY A 45 -2.54 4.48 2.55
CA GLY A 45 -2.42 5.89 2.88
C GLY A 45 -1.01 6.26 3.29
N VAL A 46 -0.58 7.46 2.92
CA VAL A 46 0.72 7.99 3.32
C VAL A 46 0.55 9.43 3.79
N GLY A 47 1.18 9.74 4.93
CA GLY A 47 1.20 11.11 5.42
C GLY A 47 2.05 12.01 4.52
N THR A 48 1.50 13.14 4.09
CA THR A 48 2.18 14.03 3.15
C THR A 48 3.42 14.70 3.74
N PHE A 49 3.59 14.63 5.07
CA PHE A 49 4.75 15.15 5.77
C PHE A 49 5.94 14.17 5.81
N LYS A 50 5.76 12.93 5.32
CA LYS A 50 6.78 11.89 5.41
C LYS A 50 7.67 11.85 4.17
N ASP A 51 8.91 11.37 4.35
CA ASP A 51 9.84 11.14 3.24
C ASP A 51 9.29 10.18 2.21
N CYS A 52 8.55 9.16 2.67
CA CYS A 52 7.91 8.20 1.79
C CYS A 52 7.01 8.89 0.74
N TYR A 53 6.21 9.87 1.18
CA TYR A 53 5.35 10.61 0.27
C TYR A 53 6.16 11.36 -0.80
N ARG A 54 7.22 12.06 -0.39
CA ARG A 54 8.12 12.77 -1.30
C ARG A 54 8.75 11.81 -2.32
N GLN A 55 9.15 10.64 -1.86
CA GLN A 55 9.73 9.60 -2.73
C GLN A 55 8.71 9.10 -3.75
N LEU A 56 7.48 8.85 -3.33
CA LEU A 56 6.41 8.40 -4.23
C LEU A 56 5.99 9.47 -5.25
N GLU A 57 6.04 10.74 -4.87
CA GLU A 57 5.80 11.83 -5.82
C GLU A 57 6.89 11.91 -6.88
N SER A 58 8.15 11.76 -6.49
CA SER A 58 9.29 11.85 -7.39
C SER A 58 9.39 10.63 -8.30
N ASN A 59 9.07 9.44 -7.77
CA ASN A 59 9.09 8.20 -8.52
C ASN A 59 7.95 7.31 -8.04
N PRO A 60 6.89 7.16 -8.85
CA PRO A 60 5.70 6.40 -8.43
C PRO A 60 5.90 4.89 -8.40
N LYS A 61 7.02 4.37 -8.86
CA LYS A 61 7.28 2.93 -8.81
C LYS A 61 7.45 2.46 -7.38
N VAL A 62 6.76 1.39 -7.02
CA VAL A 62 6.68 0.89 -5.66
C VAL A 62 6.60 -0.63 -5.67
N GLU A 63 7.15 -1.24 -4.64
CA GLU A 63 6.98 -2.67 -4.40
C GLU A 63 6.56 -2.89 -2.95
N ILE A 64 5.55 -3.72 -2.77
CA ILE A 64 5.03 -4.12 -1.46
C ILE A 64 5.34 -5.59 -1.28
N VAL A 65 5.91 -5.94 -0.13
CA VAL A 65 6.25 -7.33 0.23
C VAL A 65 5.59 -7.69 1.55
N ALA A 66 5.00 -8.88 1.60
CA ALA A 66 4.45 -9.45 2.82
C ALA A 66 4.78 -10.94 2.86
N SER A 67 4.90 -11.50 4.07
CA SER A 67 5.18 -12.91 4.25
C SER A 67 4.22 -13.55 5.24
N ASP A 68 3.83 -14.79 4.96
CA ASP A 68 3.05 -15.62 5.86
C ASP A 68 3.92 -16.60 6.67
N GLY A 69 5.24 -16.48 6.56
CA GLY A 69 6.19 -17.36 7.21
C GLY A 69 6.60 -18.58 6.37
N LYS A 70 5.88 -18.88 5.30
CA LYS A 70 6.17 -20.01 4.40
C LYS A 70 6.64 -19.54 3.03
N GLY A 71 6.02 -18.49 2.54
CA GLY A 71 6.34 -17.83 1.30
C GLY A 71 6.20 -16.35 1.45
N PHE A 72 6.09 -15.66 0.34
CA PHE A 72 5.89 -14.21 0.37
C PHE A 72 5.15 -13.73 -0.86
N LEU A 73 4.55 -12.56 -0.71
CA LEU A 73 3.90 -11.82 -1.79
C LEU A 73 4.82 -10.69 -2.22
N ARG A 74 4.99 -10.52 -3.52
CA ARG A 74 5.52 -9.30 -4.13
C ARG A 74 4.41 -8.64 -4.92
N TYR A 75 4.04 -7.44 -4.52
CA TYR A 75 2.95 -6.68 -5.12
C TYR A 75 3.50 -5.33 -5.54
N TYR A 76 3.61 -5.10 -6.84
CA TYR A 76 4.31 -3.93 -7.35
C TYR A 76 3.59 -3.29 -8.53
N GLY A 77 3.87 -2.02 -8.74
CA GLY A 77 3.27 -1.22 -9.79
C GLY A 77 3.64 0.24 -9.61
N LYS A 78 2.74 1.11 -10.05
CA LYS A 78 2.91 2.55 -9.91
C LYS A 78 1.84 3.12 -8.99
N VAL A 79 2.25 3.93 -8.04
CA VAL A 79 1.32 4.63 -7.16
C VAL A 79 0.46 5.58 -7.97
N VAL A 80 -0.85 5.50 -7.75
CA VAL A 80 -1.84 6.44 -8.27
C VAL A 80 -2.53 7.07 -7.07
N PHE A 81 -2.32 8.37 -6.87
CA PHE A 81 -2.98 9.09 -5.79
C PHE A 81 -4.44 9.36 -6.17
N ASP A 82 -5.32 9.24 -5.19
CA ASP A 82 -6.75 9.43 -5.37
C ASP A 82 -7.26 10.33 -4.24
N ASP A 83 -7.62 11.55 -4.60
CA ASP A 83 -7.99 12.58 -3.64
C ASP A 83 -9.50 12.69 -3.41
N ASP A 84 -10.28 11.67 -3.77
CA ASP A 84 -11.71 11.64 -3.47
C ASP A 84 -11.90 11.72 -1.95
N PRO A 85 -12.62 12.75 -1.45
CA PRO A 85 -12.81 12.93 0.00
C PRO A 85 -13.47 11.73 0.68
N ALA A 86 -14.28 10.96 -0.04
CA ALA A 86 -14.94 9.78 0.50
C ALA A 86 -13.94 8.72 0.96
N LEU A 87 -12.75 8.65 0.35
CA LEU A 87 -11.72 7.68 0.72
C LEU A 87 -11.13 8.00 2.10
N PHE A 88 -10.82 9.25 2.36
CA PHE A 88 -10.33 9.65 3.68
C PHE A 88 -11.39 9.45 4.76
N GLN A 89 -12.65 9.79 4.45
CA GLN A 89 -13.76 9.56 5.38
C GLN A 89 -13.90 8.09 5.73
N LYS A 90 -13.81 7.20 4.74
CA LYS A 90 -13.83 5.76 4.96
C LYS A 90 -12.64 5.29 5.80
N ALA A 91 -11.44 5.80 5.50
CA ALA A 91 -10.24 5.47 6.26
C ALA A 91 -10.39 5.85 7.74
N CYS A 92 -10.98 7.00 8.03
CA CYS A 92 -11.24 7.44 9.40
C CYS A 92 -12.20 6.50 10.13
N GLN A 93 -13.15 5.90 9.43
CA GLN A 93 -14.08 4.94 10.01
C GLN A 93 -13.42 3.58 10.29
N GLU A 94 -12.45 3.19 9.48
CA GLU A 94 -11.80 1.89 9.59
C GLU A 94 -10.63 1.87 10.58
N ALA A 95 -10.03 3.02 10.90
CA ALA A 95 -8.91 3.10 11.82
C ALA A 95 -8.99 4.37 12.66
N ASP A 96 -9.19 4.20 13.97
CA ASP A 96 -9.41 5.29 14.92
C ASP A 96 -8.25 6.28 15.00
N TYR A 97 -7.03 5.81 14.77
CA TYR A 97 -5.86 6.68 14.88
C TYR A 97 -5.77 7.69 13.72
N ILE A 98 -6.39 7.41 12.58
CA ILE A 98 -6.30 8.27 11.40
C ILE A 98 -6.86 9.66 11.67
N PRO A 99 -8.12 9.83 12.16
CA PRO A 99 -8.61 11.19 12.43
C PRO A 99 -7.87 11.88 13.57
N LYS A 100 -7.20 11.15 14.44
CA LYS A 100 -6.40 11.72 15.53
C LYS A 100 -5.06 12.28 15.04
N LEU A 101 -4.46 11.65 14.04
CA LEU A 101 -3.17 12.09 13.47
C LEU A 101 -3.34 13.10 12.35
N TYR A 102 -4.41 13.00 11.58
CA TYR A 102 -4.63 13.78 10.36
C TYR A 102 -5.86 14.64 10.49
N ASN A 103 -5.68 15.86 10.99
CA ASN A 103 -6.76 16.79 11.22
C ASN A 103 -6.23 18.25 11.17
N GLU A 104 -7.13 19.22 11.28
CA GLU A 104 -6.76 20.63 11.23
C GLU A 104 -5.81 21.03 12.36
N LYS A 105 -5.95 20.44 13.53
CA LYS A 105 -5.10 20.74 14.69
C LYS A 105 -3.64 20.33 14.45
N THR A 106 -3.43 19.15 13.89
CA THR A 106 -2.07 18.65 13.60
C THR A 106 -1.52 19.28 12.33
N GLY A 107 -2.39 19.77 11.44
CA GLY A 107 -2.00 20.25 10.13
C GLY A 107 -1.50 19.18 9.19
N ARG A 108 -1.63 17.90 9.57
CA ARG A 108 -1.14 16.77 8.78
C ARG A 108 -2.24 16.23 7.89
N GLN A 109 -1.87 15.82 6.69
CA GLN A 109 -2.77 15.25 5.70
C GLN A 109 -2.35 13.82 5.36
N LEU A 110 -3.33 12.94 5.21
CA LEU A 110 -3.14 11.59 4.70
C LEU A 110 -3.61 11.58 3.24
N ARG A 111 -2.75 11.14 2.35
CA ARG A 111 -3.10 11.01 0.95
C ARG A 111 -3.29 9.54 0.60
N MET A 112 -4.43 9.20 0.01
CA MET A 112 -4.76 7.83 -0.35
C MET A 112 -4.20 7.49 -1.71
N PHE A 113 -3.78 6.24 -1.88
CA PHE A 113 -3.27 5.76 -3.16
C PHE A 113 -3.58 4.28 -3.37
N TYR A 114 -3.55 3.87 -4.62
CA TYR A 114 -3.60 2.48 -5.02
C TYR A 114 -2.48 2.22 -6.03
N LEU A 115 -2.23 0.96 -6.36
CA LEU A 115 -1.24 0.61 -7.37
C LEU A 115 -1.90 0.41 -8.72
N GLY A 116 -1.49 1.21 -9.71
CA GLY A 116 -1.85 1.05 -11.11
C GLY A 116 -0.82 0.20 -11.84
N GLU A 117 -1.21 -0.41 -12.95
CA GLU A 117 -0.34 -1.30 -13.73
C GLU A 117 0.32 -2.34 -12.84
N ALA A 118 -0.45 -2.93 -11.92
CA ALA A 118 0.09 -3.74 -10.85
C ALA A 118 0.21 -5.21 -11.22
N THR A 119 1.21 -5.85 -10.63
CA THR A 119 1.44 -7.29 -10.70
C THR A 119 1.58 -7.82 -9.27
N ALA A 120 1.02 -8.97 -9.00
CA ALA A 120 1.21 -9.69 -7.75
C ALA A 120 1.84 -11.05 -8.04
N GLU A 121 2.93 -11.37 -7.34
CA GLU A 121 3.60 -12.66 -7.44
C GLU A 121 3.54 -13.33 -6.08
N PHE A 122 2.95 -14.51 -6.02
CA PHE A 122 2.99 -15.36 -4.84
C PHE A 122 4.17 -16.29 -4.96
N ARG A 123 5.12 -16.18 -4.02
CA ARG A 123 6.42 -16.81 -4.12
C ARG A 123 6.74 -17.72 -2.95
N SER A 124 7.62 -18.67 -3.21
CA SER A 124 8.30 -19.45 -2.19
C SER A 124 9.80 -19.40 -2.46
N LEU A 125 10.60 -20.09 -1.66
CA LEU A 125 12.03 -20.21 -1.91
C LEU A 125 12.33 -20.89 -3.26
N ALA A 126 11.38 -21.67 -3.77
CA ALA A 126 11.51 -22.39 -5.05
C ALA A 126 11.17 -21.52 -6.27
N GLY A 127 10.69 -20.29 -6.07
CA GLY A 127 10.36 -19.38 -7.15
C GLY A 127 8.90 -18.91 -7.13
N ILE A 128 8.43 -18.45 -8.28
CA ILE A 128 7.06 -17.93 -8.42
C ILE A 128 6.08 -19.12 -8.45
N GLN A 129 5.08 -19.08 -7.57
CA GLN A 129 3.99 -20.03 -7.52
C GLN A 129 2.79 -19.57 -8.35
N GLU A 130 2.52 -18.27 -8.35
CA GLU A 130 1.43 -17.67 -9.11
C GLU A 130 1.78 -16.22 -9.41
N SER A 131 1.46 -15.75 -10.62
CA SER A 131 1.66 -14.36 -11.02
C SER A 131 0.35 -13.82 -11.58
N LEU A 132 -0.13 -12.70 -11.05
CA LEU A 132 -1.40 -12.10 -11.38
C LEU A 132 -1.23 -10.65 -11.83
N ALA A 133 -1.90 -10.29 -12.92
CA ALA A 133 -2.07 -8.89 -13.30
C ALA A 133 -3.34 -8.34 -12.63
N LEU A 134 -3.25 -7.15 -12.09
CA LEU A 134 -4.37 -6.51 -11.40
C LEU A 134 -4.87 -5.29 -12.15
#